data_ce550fbc8792d642f70588ae1118a04e
#
_entry.id   ce550fbc8792d642f70588ae1118a04e
#
_cell.length_a   1.000
_cell.length_b   1.000
_cell.length_c   1.000
_cell.angle_alpha   90.00
_cell.angle_beta   90.00
_cell.angle_gamma   90.00
#
_symmetry.space_group_name_H-M   'P 1'
#
loop_
_entity.id
_entity.type
_entity.pdbx_description
1 polymer ?
#
loop_
_entity_poly.entity_id
_entity_poly.type
_entity_poly.pdbx_seq_one_letter_code
_entity_poly.pdbx_strand_id
1 'polypeptide(L)'
;MDCVIYKGHKQPDSYLYVRAGDEPLEAVPESLIRLLGKLEEVMRLELHAERRLAQTDVIRVMADLKAQGYYLQMPPRHPAVENEGLSH
;
A
#
# COMPACT_ATOMS: atom_id res chain seq x y z
N MET A 1 -13.15 -0.40 -9.05
CA MET A 1 -12.98 -0.90 -7.67
C MET A 1 -12.58 0.26 -6.78
N ASP A 2 -13.40 0.55 -5.82
CA ASP A 2 -13.10 1.66 -4.92
C ASP A 2 -12.13 1.24 -3.84
N CYS A 3 -11.17 2.08 -3.56
CA CYS A 3 -10.21 1.80 -2.51
C CYS A 3 -9.93 3.02 -1.65
N VAL A 4 -9.42 2.75 -0.44
CA VAL A 4 -9.02 3.77 0.52
C VAL A 4 -7.54 3.56 0.77
N ILE A 5 -6.79 4.64 0.84
CA ILE A 5 -5.36 4.58 1.10
C ILE A 5 -5.06 5.18 2.46
N TYR A 6 -4.33 4.42 3.27
CA TYR A 6 -3.92 4.84 4.60
C TYR A 6 -2.42 5.00 4.69
N LYS A 7 -2.00 5.84 5.59
CA LYS A 7 -0.60 6.03 5.92
C LYS A 7 -0.40 5.68 7.39
N GLY A 8 0.68 4.99 7.70
CA GLY A 8 0.97 4.62 9.08
C GLY A 8 1.97 5.56 9.72
N HIS A 9 1.77 5.86 11.00
CA HIS A 9 2.65 6.78 11.71
C HIS A 9 4.07 6.26 11.86
N LYS A 10 4.22 4.93 11.98
CA LYS A 10 5.55 4.35 12.18
C LYS A 10 6.29 4.13 10.87
N GLN A 11 5.58 4.13 9.76
CA GLN A 11 6.18 3.89 8.44
C GLN A 11 5.65 4.96 7.47
N PRO A 12 6.09 6.19 7.62
CA PRO A 12 5.47 7.32 6.90
C PRO A 12 5.60 7.25 5.38
N ASP A 13 6.55 6.46 4.87
CA ASP A 13 6.72 6.33 3.44
C ASP A 13 6.00 5.12 2.86
N SER A 14 5.27 4.38 3.69
CA SER A 14 4.51 3.23 3.23
C SER A 14 3.03 3.57 3.19
N TYR A 15 2.32 3.02 2.20
CA TYR A 15 0.91 3.28 2.02
C TYR A 15 0.14 1.96 1.96
N LEU A 16 -0.97 1.90 2.66
CA LEU A 16 -1.79 0.71 2.72
C LEU A 16 -3.06 0.96 1.91
N TYR A 17 -3.25 0.17 0.85
CA TYR A 17 -4.45 0.22 0.03
C TYR A 17 -5.40 -0.84 0.51
N VAL A 18 -6.67 -0.50 0.70
CA VAL A 18 -7.69 -1.47 1.09
C VAL A 18 -8.94 -1.24 0.26
N ARG A 19 -9.73 -2.29 0.07
CA ARG A 19 -11.00 -2.13 -0.61
C ARG A 19 -11.92 -1.30 0.26
N ALA A 20 -12.64 -0.35 -0.35
CA ALA A 20 -13.62 0.43 0.37
C ALA A 20 -14.78 -0.47 0.79
N GLY A 21 -15.36 -0.18 1.92
CA GLY A 21 -16.46 -0.96 2.47
C GLY A 21 -16.75 -0.49 3.88
N ASP A 22 -17.60 -1.25 4.57
CA ASP A 22 -18.00 -0.89 5.92
C ASP A 22 -16.85 -1.01 6.91
N GLU A 23 -16.01 -2.03 6.73
CA GLU A 23 -14.87 -2.24 7.62
C GLU A 23 -13.63 -2.53 6.79
N PRO A 24 -13.08 -1.49 6.16
CA PRO A 24 -12.00 -1.69 5.20
C PRO A 24 -10.74 -2.31 5.81
N LEU A 25 -10.50 -2.10 7.09
CA LEU A 25 -9.28 -2.63 7.71
C LEU A 25 -9.45 -4.05 8.25
N GLU A 26 -10.63 -4.63 8.13
CA GLU A 26 -10.87 -5.96 8.67
C GLU A 26 -9.98 -7.03 8.04
N ALA A 27 -9.70 -6.90 6.75
CA ALA A 27 -8.89 -7.88 6.05
C ALA A 27 -7.40 -7.76 6.34
N VAL A 28 -6.97 -6.67 6.97
CA VAL A 28 -5.55 -6.41 7.19
C VAL A 28 -5.08 -7.15 8.44
N PRO A 29 -4.00 -7.94 8.34
CA PRO A 29 -3.49 -8.64 9.52
C PRO A 29 -3.11 -7.67 10.63
N GLU A 30 -3.40 -8.08 11.87
CA GLU A 30 -3.10 -7.23 13.02
C GLU A 30 -1.61 -6.93 13.13
N SER A 31 -0.77 -7.90 12.78
CA SER A 31 0.67 -7.70 12.81
C SER A 31 1.11 -6.57 11.88
N LEU A 32 0.46 -6.46 10.72
CA LEU A 32 0.77 -5.40 9.78
C LEU A 32 0.29 -4.05 10.32
N ILE A 33 -0.89 -4.02 10.93
CA ILE A 33 -1.39 -2.79 11.53
C ILE A 33 -0.45 -2.31 12.63
N ARG A 34 0.06 -3.22 13.45
CA ARG A 34 1.02 -2.85 14.49
C ARG A 34 2.32 -2.31 13.91
N LEU A 35 2.78 -2.91 12.82
CA LEU A 35 3.99 -2.44 12.15
C LEU A 35 3.83 -1.03 11.65
N LEU A 36 2.68 -0.73 11.06
CA LEU A 36 2.41 0.58 10.48
C LEU A 36 2.10 1.63 11.55
N GLY A 37 1.59 1.21 12.70
CA GLY A 37 1.20 2.13 13.75
C GLY A 37 -0.16 2.74 13.48
N LYS A 38 -0.43 3.88 14.06
CA LYS A 38 -1.71 4.55 13.87
C LYS A 38 -1.91 4.87 12.40
N LEU A 39 -3.06 4.45 11.88
CA LEU A 39 -3.38 4.65 10.47
C LEU A 39 -4.20 5.92 10.26
N GLU A 40 -3.86 6.63 9.21
CA GLU A 40 -4.56 7.85 8.83
C GLU A 40 -4.99 7.73 7.39
N GLU A 41 -6.26 7.95 7.12
CA GLU A 41 -6.76 7.93 5.75
C GLU A 41 -6.21 9.12 4.99
N VAL A 42 -5.56 8.89 3.87
CA VAL A 42 -4.98 9.99 3.08
C VAL A 42 -5.74 10.26 1.81
N MET A 43 -6.38 9.25 1.22
CA MET A 43 -7.21 9.49 0.04
C MET A 43 -8.09 8.29 -0.27
N ARG A 44 -9.12 8.53 -1.07
CA ARG A 44 -9.97 7.50 -1.64
C ARG A 44 -9.95 7.66 -3.13
N LEU A 45 -9.91 6.54 -3.84
CA LEU A 45 -9.92 6.62 -5.30
C LEU A 45 -10.50 5.35 -5.89
N GLU A 46 -10.89 5.46 -7.15
CA GLU A 46 -11.39 4.33 -7.90
C GLU A 46 -10.26 3.75 -8.72
N LEU A 47 -10.07 2.45 -8.62
CA LEU A 47 -9.04 1.74 -9.37
C LEU A 47 -9.65 1.10 -10.61
N HIS A 48 -8.97 1.25 -11.72
CA HIS A 48 -9.32 0.56 -12.97
C HIS A 48 -8.04 0.39 -13.77
N ALA A 49 -8.09 -0.48 -14.78
CA ALA A 49 -6.89 -0.91 -15.47
C ALA A 49 -6.09 0.23 -16.11
N GLU A 50 -6.76 1.33 -16.45
CA GLU A 50 -6.10 2.44 -17.12
C GLU A 50 -5.61 3.52 -16.16
N ARG A 51 -5.89 3.37 -14.87
CA ARG A 51 -5.46 4.37 -13.91
C ARG A 51 -3.98 4.20 -13.63
N ARG A 52 -3.25 5.31 -13.61
CA ARG A 52 -1.84 5.27 -13.30
C ARG A 52 -1.62 5.62 -11.84
N LEU A 53 -0.79 4.83 -11.18
CA LEU A 53 -0.35 5.10 -9.82
C LEU A 53 1.13 5.44 -9.87
N ALA A 54 1.56 6.31 -8.96
CA ALA A 54 2.91 6.88 -9.04
C ALA A 54 4.02 5.85 -8.91
N GLN A 55 3.86 4.87 -8.03
CA GLN A 55 4.95 3.96 -7.69
C GLN A 55 4.56 2.51 -7.71
N THR A 56 3.40 2.19 -8.23
CA THR A 56 2.95 0.80 -8.19
C THR A 56 2.05 0.51 -9.38
N ASP A 57 1.88 -0.76 -9.67
CA ASP A 57 1.09 -1.22 -10.80
C ASP A 57 -0.36 -1.40 -10.37
N VAL A 58 -1.27 -0.66 -10.99
CA VAL A 58 -2.68 -0.70 -10.62
C VAL A 58 -3.28 -2.10 -10.79
N ILE A 59 -2.83 -2.84 -11.79
CA ILE A 59 -3.33 -4.21 -12.02
C ILE A 59 -2.94 -5.10 -10.83
N ARG A 60 -1.72 -4.95 -10.34
CA ARG A 60 -1.24 -5.71 -9.20
C ARG A 60 -2.01 -5.35 -7.94
N VAL A 61 -2.25 -4.06 -7.73
CA VAL A 61 -3.01 -3.60 -6.57
C VAL A 61 -4.42 -4.18 -6.61
N MET A 62 -5.08 -4.08 -7.76
CA MET A 62 -6.44 -4.62 -7.88
C MET A 62 -6.48 -6.13 -7.63
N ALA A 63 -5.48 -6.85 -8.13
CA ALA A 63 -5.41 -8.29 -7.92
C ALA A 63 -5.26 -8.62 -6.42
N ASP A 64 -4.40 -7.89 -5.73
CA ASP A 64 -4.19 -8.12 -4.31
C ASP A 64 -5.41 -7.73 -3.49
N LEU A 65 -6.09 -6.64 -3.85
CA LEU A 65 -7.31 -6.26 -3.16
C LEU A 65 -8.40 -7.31 -3.33
N LYS A 66 -8.47 -7.96 -4.49
CA LYS A 66 -9.44 -9.04 -4.71
C LYS A 66 -9.04 -10.30 -3.96
N ALA A 67 -7.75 -10.61 -3.93
CA ALA A 67 -7.27 -11.85 -3.35
C ALA A 67 -7.24 -11.82 -1.83
N GLN A 68 -6.79 -10.71 -1.24
CA GLN A 68 -6.59 -10.66 0.21
C GLN A 68 -7.19 -9.41 0.87
N GLY A 69 -7.66 -8.45 0.10
CA GLY A 69 -8.34 -7.28 0.65
C GLY A 69 -7.44 -6.10 0.94
N TYR A 70 -6.15 -6.22 0.75
CA TYR A 70 -5.23 -5.11 0.97
C TYR A 70 -3.97 -5.25 0.12
N TYR A 71 -3.25 -4.15 -0.01
CA TYR A 71 -1.96 -4.10 -0.70
C TYR A 71 -1.09 -3.08 0.01
N LEU A 72 0.13 -3.47 0.37
CA LEU A 72 1.07 -2.57 1.04
C LEU A 72 2.10 -2.08 0.04
N GLN A 73 2.13 -0.76 -0.17
CA GLN A 73 3.14 -0.13 -1.00
C GLN A 73 4.28 0.33 -0.12
N MET A 74 5.43 -0.30 -0.27
CA MET A 74 6.64 0.09 0.46
C MET A 74 7.34 1.22 -0.29
N PRO A 75 8.18 2.01 0.40
CA PRO A 75 8.95 3.02 -0.32
C PRO A 75 9.87 2.35 -1.33
N PRO A 76 10.09 2.98 -2.49
CA PRO A 76 10.95 2.39 -3.49
C PRO A 76 12.39 2.32 -2.97
N ARG A 77 13.06 1.23 -3.29
CA ARG A 77 14.46 1.12 -2.96
C ARG A 77 15.27 1.85 -4.00
N HIS A 78 16.30 2.52 -3.52
CA HIS A 78 17.18 3.25 -4.42
C HIS A 78 18.27 2.31 -4.89
N PRO A 79 18.31 1.96 -6.17
CA PRO A 79 19.28 0.97 -6.64
C PRO A 79 20.74 1.35 -6.35
N ALA A 80 21.04 2.63 -6.42
CA ALA A 80 22.39 3.09 -6.15
C ALA A 80 22.80 2.81 -4.72
N VAL A 81 21.86 2.99 -3.79
CA VAL A 81 22.14 2.72 -2.40
C VAL A 81 22.39 1.24 -2.20
N GLU A 82 21.60 0.41 -2.82
CA GLU A 82 21.80 -1.02 -2.71
C GLU A 82 23.13 -1.45 -3.31
N ASN A 83 23.47 -0.87 -4.43
CA ASN A 83 24.74 -1.19 -5.05
C ASN A 83 25.90 -0.75 -4.21
N GLU A 84 25.80 0.39 -3.59
CA GLU A 84 26.85 0.86 -2.73
C GLU A 84 27.04 -0.05 -1.52
N GLY A 85 25.96 -0.60 -1.06
CA GLY A 85 26.06 -1.52 0.04
C GLY A 85 26.72 -2.81 -0.32
N LEU A 86 26.70 -3.11 -1.63
CA LEU A 86 27.28 -4.34 -2.05
C LEU A 86 28.57 -4.15 -2.73
N SER A 87 28.70 -3.07 -3.36
CA SER A 87 29.61 -2.98 -4.22
C SER A 87 30.59 -2.51 -3.95
N HIS A 88 30.66 -2.65 -4.04
CA HIS A 88 31.53 -2.42 -4.35
C HIS A 88 32.29 -2.21 -3.96
#